data_6c0b60b51ccfdd85c704c9ecbbf2c022
#
_entry.id   6c0b60b51ccfdd85c704c9ecbbf2c022
#
_cell.length_a   1.000
_cell.length_b   1.000
_cell.length_c   1.000
_cell.angle_alpha   90.00
_cell.angle_beta   90.00
_cell.angle_gamma   90.00
#
_symmetry.space_group_name_H-M   'P 1'
#
loop_
_entity.id
_entity.type
_entity.pdbx_description
1 polymer ?
#
loop_
_entity_poly.entity_id
_entity_poly.type
_entity_poly.pdbx_seq_one_letter_code
_entity_poly.pdbx_strand_id
1 'polypeptide(L)'
;MGSPSLAGANENRFQQFNDDVDQAYAFYRQALFQTNKKDAEKSTKANDKFLAQWQTLIAQHISQPPEVFGSDSEWQSTLSNIEKIAVESAAQIKEGQLAEAHETLEAIRDELTELRRRNSVIVFSDHINNYHEVMEGLLVGGYSPDKIDEQATEDVVGQLAVLSYLAEAIKKNAPAEYKENQKYQQLEKGLFGSLKTLEEAIDKGNPESISKSINNLKPAYAKLFVNFG
;
A
#
# COMPACT_ATOMS: atom_id res chain seq x y z
N MET A 1 28.39 26.65 -19.66
CA MET A 1 27.52 25.55 -19.16
C MET A 1 27.55 25.68 -17.65
N GLY A 2 26.44 26.11 -17.03
CA GLY A 2 26.36 26.27 -15.58
C GLY A 2 26.26 24.91 -14.91
N SER A 3 27.07 24.63 -13.90
CA SER A 3 26.90 23.49 -13.03
C SER A 3 25.50 23.57 -12.34
N PRO A 4 24.74 22.47 -12.23
CA PRO A 4 23.48 22.50 -11.49
C PRO A 4 23.77 22.97 -10.06
N SER A 5 22.86 23.75 -9.47
CA SER A 5 22.96 24.13 -8.07
C SER A 5 22.88 22.89 -7.19
N LEU A 6 23.54 22.89 -6.02
CA LEU A 6 23.48 21.76 -5.07
C LEU A 6 22.03 21.38 -4.72
N ALA A 7 21.13 22.34 -4.60
CA ALA A 7 19.70 22.11 -4.39
C ALA A 7 19.06 21.31 -5.54
N GLY A 8 19.32 21.65 -6.80
CA GLY A 8 18.78 20.90 -7.94
C GLY A 8 19.35 19.49 -8.09
N ALA A 9 20.61 19.26 -7.64
CA ALA A 9 21.19 17.93 -7.63
C ALA A 9 20.57 17.03 -6.54
N ASN A 10 20.17 17.59 -5.41
CA ASN A 10 19.54 16.89 -4.30
C ASN A 10 18.07 16.55 -4.59
N GLU A 11 17.30 17.48 -5.17
CA GLU A 11 15.95 17.20 -5.66
C GLU A 11 15.94 16.06 -6.69
N ASN A 12 16.91 16.06 -7.59
CA ASN A 12 17.03 15.01 -8.62
C ASN A 12 17.32 13.63 -7.99
N ARG A 13 18.15 13.55 -6.94
CA ARG A 13 18.43 12.28 -6.24
C ARG A 13 17.22 11.73 -5.51
N PHE A 14 16.46 12.60 -4.84
CA PHE A 14 15.23 12.19 -4.17
C PHE A 14 14.20 11.68 -5.16
N GLN A 15 13.99 12.41 -6.26
CA GLN A 15 13.07 11.98 -7.31
C GLN A 15 13.51 10.64 -7.90
N GLN A 16 14.80 10.47 -8.21
CA GLN A 16 15.32 9.23 -8.76
C GLN A 16 15.12 8.04 -7.81
N PHE A 17 15.40 8.22 -6.52
CA PHE A 17 15.14 7.20 -5.52
C PHE A 17 13.65 6.80 -5.46
N ASN A 18 12.74 7.78 -5.47
CA ASN A 18 11.31 7.50 -5.49
C ASN A 18 10.88 6.78 -6.77
N ASP A 19 11.38 7.19 -7.94
CA ASP A 19 11.09 6.53 -9.21
C ASP A 19 11.57 5.07 -9.20
N ASP A 20 12.76 4.80 -8.64
CA ASP A 20 13.31 3.45 -8.51
C ASP A 20 12.50 2.61 -7.50
N VAL A 21 12.04 3.21 -6.39
CA VAL A 21 11.12 2.58 -5.44
C VAL A 21 9.80 2.24 -6.12
N ASP A 22 9.19 3.17 -6.85
CA ASP A 22 7.90 2.97 -7.52
C ASP A 22 7.96 1.84 -8.56
N GLN A 23 9.08 1.75 -9.31
CA GLN A 23 9.31 0.65 -10.25
C GLN A 23 9.39 -0.72 -9.55
N ALA A 24 10.14 -0.81 -8.45
CA ALA A 24 10.21 -2.02 -7.65
C ALA A 24 8.86 -2.35 -7.01
N TYR A 25 8.22 -1.33 -6.43
CA TYR A 25 6.95 -1.45 -5.72
C TYR A 25 5.81 -1.94 -6.61
N ALA A 26 5.85 -1.64 -7.90
CA ALA A 26 4.89 -2.19 -8.87
C ALA A 26 4.94 -3.74 -8.92
N PHE A 27 6.12 -4.35 -8.82
CA PHE A 27 6.26 -5.81 -8.75
C PHE A 27 5.91 -6.37 -7.36
N TYR A 28 6.23 -5.64 -6.29
CA TYR A 28 5.80 -5.96 -4.93
C TYR A 28 4.27 -6.06 -4.83
N ARG A 29 3.54 -5.07 -5.35
CA ARG A 29 2.07 -5.10 -5.39
C ARG A 29 1.54 -6.33 -6.13
N GLN A 30 2.19 -6.72 -7.23
CA GLN A 30 1.83 -7.94 -7.95
C GLN A 30 2.11 -9.19 -7.12
N ALA A 31 3.25 -9.26 -6.41
CA ALA A 31 3.56 -10.38 -5.54
C ALA A 31 2.51 -10.54 -4.44
N LEU A 32 2.16 -9.47 -3.74
CA LEU A 32 1.06 -9.47 -2.74
C LEU A 32 -0.27 -9.93 -3.34
N PHE A 33 -0.65 -9.43 -4.50
CA PHE A 33 -1.89 -9.81 -5.15
C PHE A 33 -1.92 -11.29 -5.52
N GLN A 34 -0.81 -11.83 -6.05
CA GLN A 34 -0.75 -13.21 -6.50
C GLN A 34 -0.65 -14.19 -5.34
N THR A 35 0.06 -13.87 -4.25
CA THR A 35 0.07 -14.70 -3.03
C THR A 35 -1.32 -14.79 -2.42
N ASN A 36 -2.06 -13.69 -2.36
CA ASN A 36 -3.46 -13.68 -1.91
C ASN A 36 -4.38 -14.50 -2.84
N LYS A 37 -4.07 -14.55 -4.15
CA LYS A 37 -4.77 -15.40 -5.14
C LYS A 37 -4.32 -16.86 -5.09
N LYS A 38 -3.33 -17.20 -4.29
CA LYS A 38 -2.73 -18.53 -4.19
C LYS A 38 -2.15 -19.03 -5.54
N ASP A 39 -1.66 -18.11 -6.38
CA ASP A 39 -0.99 -18.41 -7.65
C ASP A 39 0.54 -18.42 -7.45
N ALA A 40 1.11 -19.59 -7.17
CA ALA A 40 2.53 -19.74 -6.84
C ALA A 40 3.45 -19.30 -8.00
N GLU A 41 3.11 -19.63 -9.24
CA GLU A 41 3.93 -19.29 -10.41
C GLU A 41 4.02 -17.77 -10.61
N LYS A 42 2.88 -17.10 -10.57
CA LYS A 42 2.85 -15.64 -10.71
C LYS A 42 3.43 -14.92 -9.50
N SER A 43 3.27 -15.48 -8.29
CA SER A 43 3.90 -14.96 -7.07
C SER A 43 5.42 -15.01 -7.20
N THR A 44 6.01 -16.15 -7.59
CA THR A 44 7.45 -16.30 -7.84
C THR A 44 7.92 -15.26 -8.84
N LYS A 45 7.28 -15.18 -10.02
CA LYS A 45 7.68 -14.26 -11.08
C LYS A 45 7.63 -12.79 -10.65
N ALA A 46 6.65 -12.41 -9.85
CA ALA A 46 6.51 -11.05 -9.36
C ALA A 46 7.56 -10.75 -8.28
N ASN A 47 7.76 -11.65 -7.33
CA ASN A 47 8.73 -11.46 -6.26
C ASN A 47 10.19 -11.46 -6.78
N ASP A 48 10.53 -12.31 -7.75
CA ASP A 48 11.86 -12.31 -8.38
C ASP A 48 12.15 -10.98 -9.07
N LYS A 49 11.15 -10.39 -9.74
CA LYS A 49 11.29 -9.07 -10.37
C LYS A 49 11.44 -7.97 -9.33
N PHE A 50 10.66 -8.03 -8.25
CA PHE A 50 10.81 -7.08 -7.15
C PHE A 50 12.23 -7.16 -6.58
N LEU A 51 12.71 -8.34 -6.24
CA LEU A 51 14.04 -8.56 -5.67
C LEU A 51 15.15 -8.03 -6.60
N ALA A 52 15.08 -8.31 -7.89
CA ALA A 52 16.06 -7.82 -8.86
C ALA A 52 16.09 -6.28 -8.96
N GLN A 53 14.92 -5.63 -8.98
CA GLN A 53 14.83 -4.18 -8.99
C GLN A 53 15.31 -3.58 -7.66
N TRP A 54 14.95 -4.20 -6.53
CA TRP A 54 15.36 -3.76 -5.21
C TRP A 54 16.89 -3.84 -5.03
N GLN A 55 17.52 -4.91 -5.48
CA GLN A 55 18.98 -5.05 -5.48
C GLN A 55 19.67 -3.97 -6.32
N THR A 56 19.09 -3.61 -7.46
CA THR A 56 19.57 -2.50 -8.27
C THR A 56 19.47 -1.17 -7.53
N LEU A 57 18.33 -0.92 -6.87
CA LEU A 57 18.11 0.27 -6.03
C LEU A 57 19.13 0.33 -4.88
N ILE A 58 19.35 -0.77 -4.17
CA ILE A 58 20.36 -0.85 -3.10
C ILE A 58 21.74 -0.48 -3.64
N ALA A 59 22.15 -1.06 -4.76
CA ALA A 59 23.46 -0.80 -5.35
C ALA A 59 23.67 0.69 -5.71
N GLN A 60 22.61 1.39 -6.07
CA GLN A 60 22.65 2.81 -6.45
C GLN A 60 22.59 3.77 -5.26
N HIS A 61 21.77 3.44 -4.24
CA HIS A 61 21.38 4.43 -3.23
C HIS A 61 21.92 4.15 -1.81
N ILE A 62 22.29 2.91 -1.46
CA ILE A 62 22.60 2.53 -0.07
C ILE A 62 23.73 3.36 0.55
N SER A 63 24.78 3.66 -0.25
CA SER A 63 25.96 4.43 0.22
C SER A 63 25.82 5.94 0.03
N GLN A 64 24.82 6.38 -0.72
CA GLN A 64 24.60 7.80 -1.05
C GLN A 64 23.09 8.11 -0.96
N PRO A 65 22.53 8.17 0.26
CA PRO A 65 21.11 8.49 0.43
C PRO A 65 20.76 9.86 -0.14
N PRO A 66 19.52 10.08 -0.60
CA PRO A 66 18.98 11.42 -0.80
C PRO A 66 19.15 12.26 0.48
N GLU A 67 19.30 13.58 0.33
CA GLU A 67 19.57 14.46 1.47
C GLU A 67 18.54 14.36 2.58
N VAL A 68 17.25 14.19 2.23
CA VAL A 68 16.16 14.03 3.19
C VAL A 68 16.34 12.81 4.10
N PHE A 69 17.02 11.77 3.63
CA PHE A 69 17.38 10.56 4.39
C PHE A 69 18.83 10.56 4.89
N GLY A 70 19.61 11.64 4.63
CA GLY A 70 21.04 11.69 4.90
C GLY A 70 21.42 11.60 6.37
N SER A 71 20.53 11.96 7.29
CA SER A 71 20.73 11.84 8.73
C SER A 71 20.05 10.61 9.36
N ASP A 72 19.40 9.77 8.55
CA ASP A 72 18.72 8.57 9.02
C ASP A 72 19.73 7.45 9.32
N SER A 73 19.94 7.16 10.59
CA SER A 73 20.83 6.09 11.04
C SER A 73 20.36 4.69 10.64
N GLU A 74 19.08 4.52 10.31
CA GLU A 74 18.47 3.24 9.93
C GLU A 74 18.35 3.08 8.41
N TRP A 75 18.80 4.06 7.61
CA TRP A 75 18.71 4.01 6.15
C TRP A 75 19.20 2.69 5.56
N GLN A 76 20.45 2.29 5.86
CA GLN A 76 21.05 1.08 5.30
C GLN A 76 20.36 -0.20 5.80
N SER A 77 20.01 -0.25 7.08
CA SER A 77 19.32 -1.41 7.66
C SER A 77 17.93 -1.58 7.07
N THR A 78 17.17 -0.50 6.86
CA THR A 78 15.85 -0.56 6.24
C THR A 78 15.91 -1.14 4.82
N LEU A 79 16.80 -0.61 3.95
CA LEU A 79 16.94 -1.14 2.59
C LEU A 79 17.35 -2.63 2.58
N SER A 80 18.26 -3.01 3.48
CA SER A 80 18.71 -4.40 3.61
C SER A 80 17.64 -5.33 4.21
N ASN A 81 16.79 -4.82 5.13
CA ASN A 81 15.69 -5.59 5.69
C ASN A 81 14.64 -5.89 4.62
N ILE A 82 14.30 -4.91 3.78
CA ILE A 82 13.37 -5.12 2.65
C ILE A 82 13.88 -6.21 1.71
N GLU A 83 15.19 -6.24 1.40
CA GLU A 83 15.77 -7.32 0.62
C GLU A 83 15.62 -8.70 1.30
N LYS A 84 15.91 -8.76 2.61
CA LYS A 84 15.77 -10.02 3.39
C LYS A 84 14.32 -10.51 3.40
N ILE A 85 13.35 -9.63 3.58
CA ILE A 85 11.92 -9.96 3.52
C ILE A 85 11.55 -10.56 2.15
N ALA A 86 12.03 -9.96 1.06
CA ALA A 86 11.79 -10.47 -0.29
C ALA A 86 12.44 -11.85 -0.54
N VAL A 87 13.63 -12.09 0.01
CA VAL A 87 14.31 -13.40 -0.07
C VAL A 87 13.56 -14.45 0.75
N GLU A 88 13.12 -14.12 1.96
CA GLU A 88 12.33 -15.02 2.81
C GLU A 88 11.00 -15.38 2.14
N SER A 89 10.28 -14.41 1.62
CA SER A 89 9.02 -14.67 0.90
C SER A 89 9.23 -15.52 -0.35
N ALA A 90 10.37 -15.38 -1.06
CA ALA A 90 10.71 -16.25 -2.19
C ALA A 90 10.85 -17.72 -1.78
N ALA A 91 11.48 -17.98 -0.63
CA ALA A 91 11.60 -19.34 -0.08
C ALA A 91 10.22 -19.91 0.28
N GLN A 92 9.40 -19.14 0.99
CA GLN A 92 8.03 -19.54 1.36
C GLN A 92 7.14 -19.83 0.15
N ILE A 93 7.20 -18.99 -0.89
CA ILE A 93 6.48 -19.21 -2.16
C ILE A 93 6.90 -20.52 -2.80
N LYS A 94 8.22 -20.80 -2.85
CA LYS A 94 8.78 -22.02 -3.42
C LYS A 94 8.32 -23.27 -2.65
N GLU A 95 8.12 -23.19 -1.36
CA GLU A 95 7.61 -24.25 -0.49
C GLU A 95 6.08 -24.38 -0.54
N GLY A 96 5.38 -23.50 -1.28
CA GLY A 96 3.93 -23.49 -1.38
C GLY A 96 3.21 -22.81 -0.22
N GLN A 97 3.96 -22.15 0.67
CA GLN A 97 3.45 -21.42 1.85
C GLN A 97 2.97 -20.03 1.46
N LEU A 98 1.95 -19.94 0.59
CA LEU A 98 1.54 -18.66 -0.01
C LEU A 98 0.88 -17.70 0.97
N ALA A 99 0.24 -18.22 2.02
CA ALA A 99 -0.35 -17.37 3.05
C ALA A 99 0.74 -16.72 3.90
N GLU A 100 1.72 -17.49 4.34
CA GLU A 100 2.89 -17.02 5.08
C GLU A 100 3.71 -16.03 4.25
N ALA A 101 3.92 -16.32 2.97
CA ALA A 101 4.60 -15.41 2.06
C ALA A 101 3.85 -14.07 1.89
N HIS A 102 2.53 -14.10 1.91
CA HIS A 102 1.71 -12.89 1.87
C HIS A 102 1.96 -12.01 3.11
N GLU A 103 1.85 -12.59 4.29
CA GLU A 103 2.12 -11.91 5.57
C GLU A 103 3.57 -11.36 5.62
N THR A 104 4.55 -12.18 5.21
CA THR A 104 5.96 -11.74 5.15
C THR A 104 6.14 -10.54 4.22
N LEU A 105 5.51 -10.56 3.03
CA LEU A 105 5.59 -9.45 2.07
C LEU A 105 4.96 -8.16 2.60
N GLU A 106 3.93 -8.23 3.46
CA GLU A 106 3.33 -7.01 4.02
C GLU A 106 4.32 -6.16 4.80
N ALA A 107 5.30 -6.76 5.45
CA ALA A 107 6.35 -6.05 6.18
C ALA A 107 7.20 -5.11 5.30
N ILE A 108 7.26 -5.32 3.98
CA ILE A 108 7.94 -4.38 3.05
C ILE A 108 7.25 -3.00 3.06
N ARG A 109 5.92 -3.01 3.08
CA ARG A 109 5.14 -1.77 3.18
C ARG A 109 5.41 -1.04 4.49
N ASP A 110 5.49 -1.78 5.57
CA ASP A 110 5.73 -1.22 6.90
C ASP A 110 7.13 -0.60 7.00
N GLU A 111 8.16 -1.27 6.49
CA GLU A 111 9.54 -0.76 6.42
C GLU A 111 9.62 0.55 5.60
N LEU A 112 8.97 0.63 4.44
CA LEU A 112 8.93 1.84 3.62
C LEU A 112 8.14 2.97 4.28
N THR A 113 7.01 2.65 4.89
CA THR A 113 6.19 3.63 5.62
C THR A 113 6.96 4.21 6.79
N GLU A 114 7.66 3.38 7.56
CA GLU A 114 8.45 3.81 8.71
C GLU A 114 9.66 4.66 8.26
N LEU A 115 10.36 4.26 7.19
CA LEU A 115 11.43 5.08 6.59
C LEU A 115 10.95 6.50 6.29
N ARG A 116 9.80 6.63 5.65
CA ARG A 116 9.24 7.94 5.27
C ARG A 116 8.76 8.71 6.49
N ARG A 117 8.04 8.05 7.40
CA ARG A 117 7.49 8.66 8.61
C ARG A 117 8.59 9.31 9.49
N ARG A 118 9.68 8.58 9.77
CA ARG A 118 10.77 9.11 10.61
C ARG A 118 11.58 10.23 9.94
N ASN A 119 11.48 10.34 8.61
CA ASN A 119 12.12 11.40 7.83
C ASN A 119 11.16 12.50 7.36
N SER A 120 9.91 12.49 7.82
CA SER A 120 8.86 13.46 7.44
C SER A 120 8.60 13.54 5.93
N VAL A 121 8.76 12.41 5.23
CA VAL A 121 8.44 12.24 3.81
C VAL A 121 7.04 11.66 3.67
N ILE A 122 6.25 12.15 2.73
CA ILE A 122 4.94 11.61 2.38
C ILE A 122 4.90 11.46 0.87
N VAL A 123 4.55 10.28 0.38
CA VAL A 123 4.33 9.98 -1.03
C VAL A 123 2.90 9.47 -1.25
N PHE A 124 2.50 9.33 -2.51
CA PHE A 124 1.12 8.95 -2.83
C PHE A 124 0.72 7.58 -2.25
N SER A 125 1.62 6.59 -2.30
CA SER A 125 1.35 5.26 -1.74
C SER A 125 1.07 5.26 -0.24
N ASP A 126 1.59 6.24 0.52
CA ASP A 126 1.31 6.34 1.96
C ASP A 126 -0.18 6.65 2.23
N HIS A 127 -0.83 7.46 1.38
CA HIS A 127 -2.27 7.70 1.50
C HIS A 127 -3.09 6.42 1.26
N ILE A 128 -2.64 5.59 0.32
CA ILE A 128 -3.29 4.29 0.04
C ILE A 128 -3.04 3.30 1.18
N ASN A 129 -1.84 3.28 1.75
CA ASN A 129 -1.50 2.43 2.89
C ASN A 129 -2.28 2.82 4.16
N ASN A 130 -2.42 4.11 4.45
CA ASN A 130 -3.23 4.59 5.58
C ASN A 130 -4.71 4.16 5.46
N TYR A 131 -5.26 4.19 4.24
CA TYR A 131 -6.61 3.66 4.00
C TYR A 131 -6.68 2.15 4.28
N HIS A 132 -5.66 1.40 3.85
CA HIS A 132 -5.58 -0.04 4.06
C HIS A 132 -5.61 -0.41 5.55
N GLU A 133 -4.82 0.25 6.36
CA GLU A 133 -4.73 -0.03 7.81
C GLU A 133 -6.10 0.07 8.48
N VAL A 134 -6.84 1.14 8.23
CA VAL A 134 -8.18 1.34 8.80
C VAL A 134 -9.18 0.33 8.22
N MET A 135 -9.12 0.06 6.91
CA MET A 135 -9.97 -0.93 6.26
C MET A 135 -9.74 -2.33 6.82
N GLU A 136 -8.48 -2.74 7.00
CA GLU A 136 -8.14 -4.05 7.55
C GLU A 136 -8.62 -4.18 9.00
N GLY A 137 -8.53 -3.11 9.80
CA GLY A 137 -9.12 -3.05 11.14
C GLY A 137 -10.61 -3.38 11.15
N LEU A 138 -11.38 -2.88 10.18
CA LEU A 138 -12.79 -3.24 10.02
C LEU A 138 -12.97 -4.72 9.61
N LEU A 139 -12.14 -5.22 8.70
CA LEU A 139 -12.25 -6.60 8.20
C LEU A 139 -11.96 -7.64 9.28
N VAL A 140 -10.99 -7.37 10.15
CA VAL A 140 -10.62 -8.27 11.27
C VAL A 140 -11.43 -8.01 12.54
N GLY A 141 -12.17 -6.91 12.62
CA GLY A 141 -12.96 -6.48 13.79
C GLY A 141 -14.13 -7.39 14.15
N GLY A 142 -14.39 -8.43 13.35
CA GLY A 142 -15.36 -9.48 13.68
C GLY A 142 -16.82 -9.05 13.53
N TYR A 143 -17.11 -8.12 12.62
CA TYR A 143 -18.46 -7.61 12.31
C TYR A 143 -19.30 -8.63 11.51
N SER A 144 -19.53 -9.82 12.11
CA SER A 144 -20.52 -10.78 11.59
C SER A 144 -21.96 -10.31 11.91
N PRO A 145 -22.97 -10.70 11.13
CA PRO A 145 -24.33 -10.18 11.30
C PRO A 145 -24.91 -10.36 12.71
N ASP A 146 -24.54 -11.44 13.38
CA ASP A 146 -24.96 -11.76 14.76
C ASP A 146 -24.25 -10.92 15.83
N LYS A 147 -23.21 -10.18 15.49
CA LYS A 147 -22.43 -9.32 16.37
C LYS A 147 -22.59 -7.82 16.09
N ILE A 148 -23.39 -7.47 15.08
CA ILE A 148 -23.67 -6.07 14.74
C ILE A 148 -24.90 -5.62 15.55
N ASP A 149 -24.65 -5.12 16.75
CA ASP A 149 -25.60 -4.41 17.60
C ASP A 149 -25.48 -2.88 17.42
N GLU A 150 -26.12 -2.12 18.29
CA GLU A 150 -26.10 -0.66 18.24
C GLU A 150 -24.68 -0.10 18.44
N GLN A 151 -23.93 -0.63 19.43
CA GLN A 151 -22.55 -0.20 19.69
C GLN A 151 -21.61 -0.53 18.54
N ALA A 152 -21.68 -1.74 18.00
CA ALA A 152 -20.90 -2.16 16.83
C ALA A 152 -21.24 -1.30 15.60
N THR A 153 -22.50 -0.89 15.44
CA THR A 153 -22.92 0.01 14.37
C THR A 153 -22.30 1.40 14.53
N GLU A 154 -22.28 1.96 15.75
CA GLU A 154 -21.63 3.23 16.05
C GLU A 154 -20.11 3.17 15.76
N ASP A 155 -19.44 2.08 16.11
CA ASP A 155 -18.02 1.84 15.81
C ASP A 155 -17.78 1.83 14.30
N VAL A 156 -18.63 1.13 13.52
CA VAL A 156 -18.55 1.09 12.06
C VAL A 156 -18.77 2.48 11.45
N VAL A 157 -19.71 3.28 11.97
CA VAL A 157 -19.93 4.69 11.54
C VAL A 157 -18.66 5.50 11.75
N GLY A 158 -18.01 5.38 12.91
CA GLY A 158 -16.74 6.06 13.19
C GLY A 158 -15.64 5.68 12.20
N GLN A 159 -15.47 4.38 11.94
CA GLN A 159 -14.49 3.88 10.99
C GLN A 159 -14.80 4.28 9.54
N LEU A 160 -16.07 4.31 9.13
CA LEU A 160 -16.50 4.80 7.83
C LEU A 160 -16.14 6.27 7.62
N ALA A 161 -16.31 7.11 8.64
CA ALA A 161 -15.92 8.53 8.57
C ALA A 161 -14.39 8.68 8.36
N VAL A 162 -13.59 7.87 9.06
CA VAL A 162 -12.13 7.86 8.87
C VAL A 162 -11.77 7.38 7.47
N LEU A 163 -12.35 6.29 6.98
CA LEU A 163 -12.11 5.78 5.62
C LEU A 163 -12.51 6.79 4.55
N SER A 164 -13.62 7.50 4.74
CA SER A 164 -14.08 8.54 3.82
C SER A 164 -13.07 9.70 3.74
N TYR A 165 -12.55 10.14 4.89
CA TYR A 165 -11.50 11.14 4.96
C TYR A 165 -10.21 10.68 4.23
N LEU A 166 -9.79 9.43 4.46
CA LEU A 166 -8.60 8.87 3.81
C LEU A 166 -8.80 8.66 2.29
N ALA A 167 -9.99 8.30 1.84
CA ALA A 167 -10.32 8.24 0.41
C ALA A 167 -10.23 9.62 -0.26
N GLU A 168 -10.71 10.68 0.40
CA GLU A 168 -10.53 12.06 -0.09
C GLU A 168 -9.04 12.47 -0.10
N ALA A 169 -8.24 12.02 0.87
CA ALA A 169 -6.80 12.26 0.87
C ALA A 169 -6.12 11.57 -0.32
N ILE A 170 -6.48 10.32 -0.64
CA ILE A 170 -6.01 9.62 -1.85
C ILE A 170 -6.35 10.44 -3.10
N LYS A 171 -7.60 10.82 -3.27
CA LYS A 171 -8.07 11.61 -4.42
C LYS A 171 -7.34 12.94 -4.57
N LYS A 172 -7.20 13.68 -3.47
CA LYS A 172 -6.54 15.00 -3.45
C LYS A 172 -5.07 14.91 -3.83
N ASN A 173 -4.34 13.91 -3.31
CA ASN A 173 -2.89 13.78 -3.44
C ASN A 173 -2.45 12.89 -4.62
N ALA A 174 -3.40 12.38 -5.41
CA ALA A 174 -3.05 11.62 -6.61
C ALA A 174 -2.21 12.46 -7.57
N PRO A 175 -1.13 11.89 -8.16
CA PRO A 175 -0.35 12.53 -9.21
C PRO A 175 -1.22 13.00 -10.39
N ALA A 176 -0.77 14.03 -11.10
CA ALA A 176 -1.54 14.61 -12.21
C ALA A 176 -1.83 13.56 -13.30
N GLU A 177 -0.82 12.73 -13.64
CA GLU A 177 -0.97 11.64 -14.61
C GLU A 177 -2.00 10.59 -14.17
N TYR A 178 -2.17 10.34 -12.86
CA TYR A 178 -3.21 9.43 -12.36
C TYR A 178 -4.59 10.06 -12.49
N LYS A 179 -4.73 11.35 -12.16
CA LYS A 179 -6.00 12.07 -12.29
C LYS A 179 -6.52 12.12 -13.73
N GLU A 180 -5.61 12.11 -14.71
CA GLU A 180 -5.95 12.06 -16.14
C GLU A 180 -6.18 10.63 -16.65
N ASN A 181 -5.81 9.60 -15.90
CA ASN A 181 -5.92 8.21 -16.28
C ASN A 181 -7.35 7.68 -16.07
N GLN A 182 -8.01 7.26 -17.15
CA GLN A 182 -9.39 6.73 -17.08
C GLN A 182 -9.53 5.52 -16.14
N LYS A 183 -8.51 4.64 -16.09
CA LYS A 183 -8.53 3.48 -15.21
C LYS A 183 -8.46 3.90 -13.75
N TYR A 184 -7.60 4.88 -13.43
CA TYR A 184 -7.54 5.45 -12.08
C TYR A 184 -8.89 6.03 -11.65
N GLN A 185 -9.50 6.87 -12.49
CA GLN A 185 -10.81 7.47 -12.23
C GLN A 185 -11.90 6.42 -11.97
N GLN A 186 -11.91 5.33 -12.75
CA GLN A 186 -12.85 4.23 -12.53
C GLN A 186 -12.62 3.50 -11.21
N LEU A 187 -11.37 3.27 -10.82
CA LEU A 187 -11.02 2.59 -9.59
C LEU A 187 -11.26 3.49 -8.37
N GLU A 188 -10.93 4.78 -8.47
CA GLU A 188 -11.27 5.78 -7.45
C GLU A 188 -12.79 5.83 -7.23
N LYS A 189 -13.58 5.93 -8.31
CA LYS A 189 -15.05 5.87 -8.22
C LYS A 189 -15.54 4.58 -7.57
N GLY A 190 -14.87 3.45 -7.84
CA GLY A 190 -15.16 2.16 -7.21
C GLY A 190 -14.90 2.18 -5.71
N LEU A 191 -13.81 2.81 -5.28
CA LEU A 191 -13.48 2.98 -3.86
C LEU A 191 -14.57 3.79 -3.14
N PHE A 192 -14.92 4.97 -3.65
CA PHE A 192 -16.00 5.79 -3.08
C PHE A 192 -17.37 5.09 -3.13
N GLY A 193 -17.64 4.34 -4.20
CA GLY A 193 -18.87 3.55 -4.31
C GLY A 193 -18.99 2.47 -3.24
N SER A 194 -17.88 1.84 -2.83
CA SER A 194 -17.90 0.86 -1.74
C SER A 194 -18.20 1.50 -0.39
N LEU A 195 -17.66 2.69 -0.11
CA LEU A 195 -17.95 3.45 1.11
C LEU A 195 -19.42 3.87 1.17
N LYS A 196 -19.95 4.40 0.05
CA LYS A 196 -21.37 4.76 -0.05
C LYS A 196 -22.30 3.56 0.17
N THR A 197 -21.92 2.38 -0.35
CA THR A 197 -22.70 1.15 -0.12
C THR A 197 -22.75 0.76 1.35
N LEU A 198 -21.63 0.95 2.09
CA LEU A 198 -21.59 0.73 3.52
C LEU A 198 -22.45 1.74 4.28
N GLU A 199 -22.37 3.03 3.93
CA GLU A 199 -23.23 4.10 4.48
C GLU A 199 -24.70 3.76 4.32
N GLU A 200 -25.14 3.43 3.10
CA GLU A 200 -26.53 3.04 2.81
C GLU A 200 -27.00 1.77 3.57
N ALA A 201 -26.05 0.85 3.87
CA ALA A 201 -26.37 -0.34 4.66
C ALA A 201 -26.57 0.00 6.15
N ILE A 202 -25.78 0.93 6.68
CA ILE A 202 -25.88 1.48 8.04
C ILE A 202 -27.23 2.21 8.20
N ASP A 203 -27.56 3.11 7.27
CA ASP A 203 -28.82 3.87 7.29
C ASP A 203 -30.06 2.96 7.31
N LYS A 204 -29.99 1.82 6.67
CA LYS A 204 -31.07 0.82 6.66
C LYS A 204 -31.13 -0.02 7.94
N GLY A 205 -30.09 0.05 8.78
CA GLY A 205 -29.99 -0.71 10.03
C GLY A 205 -30.03 -2.23 9.84
N ASN A 206 -29.53 -2.75 8.69
CA ASN A 206 -29.55 -4.18 8.40
C ASN A 206 -28.16 -4.82 8.62
N PRO A 207 -27.97 -5.65 9.68
CA PRO A 207 -26.68 -6.23 10.04
C PRO A 207 -26.04 -7.08 8.92
N GLU A 208 -26.82 -7.82 8.15
CA GLU A 208 -26.32 -8.65 7.04
C GLU A 208 -25.76 -7.77 5.93
N SER A 209 -26.46 -6.66 5.61
CA SER A 209 -26.02 -5.71 4.61
C SER A 209 -24.76 -4.95 5.06
N ILE A 210 -24.66 -4.59 6.34
CA ILE A 210 -23.47 -3.93 6.94
C ILE A 210 -22.26 -4.86 6.84
N SER A 211 -22.39 -6.10 7.35
CA SER A 211 -21.30 -7.10 7.29
C SER A 211 -20.84 -7.36 5.86
N LYS A 212 -21.78 -7.53 4.93
CA LYS A 212 -21.45 -7.71 3.50
C LYS A 212 -20.74 -6.50 2.90
N SER A 213 -21.16 -5.29 3.25
CA SER A 213 -20.58 -4.06 2.73
C SER A 213 -19.16 -3.84 3.27
N ILE A 214 -18.89 -4.17 4.53
CA ILE A 214 -17.53 -4.18 5.11
C ILE A 214 -16.63 -5.10 4.27
N ASN A 215 -17.05 -6.34 4.02
CA ASN A 215 -16.28 -7.29 3.21
C ASN A 215 -16.05 -6.83 1.75
N ASN A 216 -16.93 -5.98 1.22
CA ASN A 216 -16.81 -5.43 -0.13
C ASN A 216 -15.83 -4.23 -0.24
N LEU A 217 -15.32 -3.70 0.88
CA LEU A 217 -14.29 -2.67 0.86
C LEU A 217 -12.97 -3.20 0.26
N LYS A 218 -12.55 -4.40 0.68
CA LYS A 218 -11.27 -5.00 0.25
C LYS A 218 -11.13 -5.17 -1.27
N PRO A 219 -12.11 -5.70 -2.02
CA PRO A 219 -12.01 -5.80 -3.48
C PRO A 219 -11.88 -4.46 -4.20
N ALA A 220 -12.54 -3.40 -3.70
CA ALA A 220 -12.45 -2.06 -4.28
C ALA A 220 -11.05 -1.46 -4.05
N TYR A 221 -10.56 -1.53 -2.80
CA TYR A 221 -9.21 -1.12 -2.43
C TYR A 221 -8.14 -1.90 -3.21
N ALA A 222 -8.20 -3.23 -3.23
CA ALA A 222 -7.18 -4.08 -3.85
C ALA A 222 -6.98 -3.76 -5.34
N LYS A 223 -8.05 -3.43 -6.07
CA LYS A 223 -7.95 -3.01 -7.47
C LYS A 223 -7.20 -1.69 -7.62
N LEU A 224 -7.44 -0.72 -6.73
CA LEU A 224 -6.73 0.56 -6.75
C LEU A 224 -5.26 0.34 -6.38
N PHE A 225 -4.99 -0.35 -5.28
CA PHE A 225 -3.64 -0.65 -4.79
C PHE A 225 -2.77 -1.35 -5.84
N VAL A 226 -3.25 -2.44 -6.45
CA VAL A 226 -2.46 -3.22 -7.42
C VAL A 226 -2.05 -2.40 -8.64
N ASN A 227 -2.85 -1.40 -9.03
CA ASN A 227 -2.59 -0.63 -10.23
C ASN A 227 -1.89 0.72 -9.96
N PHE A 228 -2.10 1.33 -8.80
CA PHE A 228 -1.69 2.70 -8.52
C PHE A 228 -1.17 2.94 -7.10
N GLY A 229 -1.17 1.94 -6.20
CA GLY A 229 -0.71 2.04 -4.81
C GLY A 229 0.79 2.16 -4.64
#